data_e1bec94fd42978b71843cdb28f51ff76
#
_entry.id   e1bec94fd42978b71843cdb28f51ff76
#
_cell.length_a   1.000
_cell.length_b   1.000
_cell.length_c   1.000
_cell.angle_alpha   90.00
_cell.angle_beta   90.00
_cell.angle_gamma   90.00
#
_symmetry.space_group_name_H-M   'P 1'
#
loop_
_entity.id
_entity.type
_entity.pdbx_description
1 polymer ?
#
loop_
_entity_poly.entity_id
_entity_poly.type
_entity_poly.pdbx_seq_one_letter_code
_entity_poly.pdbx_strand_id
1 'polypeptide(L)' 'MATKPDFKFGDRVIHIGERQKRGVVSRVFRSGGVWWLAFEGDPNWRYSPRYFRRVA' A
#
# COMPACT_ATOMS: atom_id res chain seq x y z
N MET A 1 -10.72 15.80 0.37
CA MET A 1 -10.24 15.19 -0.88
C MET A 1 -9.11 14.20 -0.64
N ALA A 2 -9.18 13.07 -1.29
CA ALA A 2 -8.13 12.07 -1.14
C ALA A 2 -6.89 12.49 -1.91
N THR A 3 -5.76 12.58 -1.21
CA THR A 3 -4.47 12.89 -1.82
C THR A 3 -3.79 11.58 -2.19
N LYS A 4 -3.05 11.59 -3.28
CA LYS A 4 -2.26 10.42 -3.66
C LYS A 4 -1.32 10.05 -2.51
N PRO A 5 -1.32 8.79 -2.07
CA PRO A 5 -0.41 8.38 -1.00
C PRO A 5 1.05 8.46 -1.44
N ASP A 6 1.93 8.68 -0.47
CA ASP A 6 3.35 8.84 -0.73
C ASP A 6 4.05 7.47 -0.77
N PHE A 7 3.57 6.60 -1.65
CA PHE A 7 4.17 5.30 -1.90
C PHE A 7 4.43 5.14 -3.38
N LYS A 8 5.45 4.38 -3.72
CA LYS A 8 5.80 4.11 -5.12
C LYS A 8 6.16 2.65 -5.28
N PHE A 9 6.18 2.23 -6.54
CA PHE A 9 6.64 0.90 -6.92
C PHE A 9 7.98 0.59 -6.27
N GLY A 10 8.05 -0.56 -5.66
CA GLY A 10 9.28 -1.02 -5.03
C GLY A 10 9.45 -0.63 -3.56
N ASP A 11 8.57 0.22 -3.03
CA ASP A 11 8.64 0.61 -1.63
C ASP A 11 8.30 -0.57 -0.73
N ARG A 12 9.12 -0.76 0.28
CA ARG A 12 8.82 -1.76 1.31
C ARG A 12 8.02 -1.08 2.40
N VAL A 13 6.92 -1.72 2.76
CA VAL A 13 5.99 -1.17 3.75
C VAL A 13 5.64 -2.20 4.79
N ILE A 14 5.20 -1.73 5.94
CA ILE A 14 4.79 -2.57 7.04
C ILE A 14 3.44 -2.06 7.57
N HIS A 15 2.58 -2.97 7.97
CA HIS A 15 1.30 -2.63 8.54
C HIS A 15 1.50 -1.98 9.91
N ILE A 16 0.80 -0.88 10.16
CA ILE A 16 0.98 -0.10 11.38
C ILE A 16 0.58 -0.89 12.61
N GLY A 17 -0.51 -1.63 12.52
CA GLY A 17 -1.03 -2.41 13.65
C GLY A 17 -0.51 -3.82 13.74
N GLU A 18 -0.09 -4.40 12.61
CA GLU A 18 0.35 -5.80 12.56
C GLU A 18 1.71 -5.88 11.90
N ARG A 19 2.75 -5.86 12.72
CA ARG A 19 4.14 -5.83 12.22
C ARG A 19 4.51 -7.02 11.36
N GLN A 20 3.77 -8.11 11.48
CA GLN A 20 4.03 -9.29 10.67
C GLN A 20 3.57 -9.12 9.23
N LYS A 21 2.66 -8.20 9.00
CA LYS A 21 2.18 -7.92 7.65
C LYS A 21 3.06 -6.86 7.01
N ARG A 22 3.87 -7.31 6.08
CA ARG A 22 4.75 -6.44 5.32
C ARG A 22 4.74 -6.86 3.86
N GLY A 23 5.06 -5.95 2.98
CA GLY A 23 5.08 -6.26 1.58
C GLY A 23 5.84 -5.21 0.79
N VAL A 24 5.93 -5.44 -0.51
CA VAL A 24 6.55 -4.52 -1.45
C VAL A 24 5.47 -4.00 -2.37
N VAL A 25 5.37 -2.69 -2.48
CA VAL A 25 4.35 -2.05 -3.30
C VAL A 25 4.63 -2.33 -4.76
N SER A 26 3.65 -2.91 -5.45
CA SER A 26 3.75 -3.15 -6.88
C SER A 26 2.98 -2.11 -7.68
N ARG A 27 1.96 -1.49 -7.05
CA ARG A 27 1.13 -0.53 -7.74
C ARG A 27 0.41 0.36 -6.73
N VAL A 28 0.25 1.62 -7.08
CA VAL A 28 -0.61 2.55 -6.36
C VAL A 28 -1.69 2.98 -7.34
N PHE A 29 -2.95 2.79 -7.00
CA PHE A 29 -4.03 3.07 -7.92
C PHE A 29 -5.25 3.62 -7.19
N ARG A 30 -6.17 4.19 -7.97
CA ARG A 30 -7.40 4.76 -7.45
C ARG A 30 -8.59 3.97 -7.98
N SER A 31 -9.49 3.62 -7.08
CA SER A 31 -10.70 2.91 -7.45
C SER A 31 -11.82 3.33 -6.50
N GLY A 32 -12.99 3.65 -7.06
CA GLY A 32 -14.11 4.11 -6.27
C GLY A 32 -13.86 5.41 -5.52
N GLY A 33 -13.00 6.27 -6.05
CA GLY A 33 -12.66 7.53 -5.39
C GLY A 33 -11.69 7.40 -4.24
N VAL A 34 -11.12 6.22 -4.04
CA VAL A 34 -10.22 5.92 -2.94
C VAL A 34 -8.92 5.38 -3.48
N TRP A 35 -7.81 5.73 -2.83
CA TRP A 35 -6.49 5.22 -3.18
C TRP A 35 -6.23 3.87 -2.52
N TRP A 36 -5.55 3.01 -3.28
CA TRP A 36 -5.25 1.64 -2.85
C TRP A 36 -3.81 1.30 -3.18
N LEU A 37 -3.26 0.34 -2.43
CA LEU A 37 -1.97 -0.26 -2.72
C LEU A 37 -2.16 -1.70 -3.16
N ALA A 38 -1.34 -2.15 -4.10
CA ALA A 38 -1.21 -3.56 -4.44
C ALA A 38 0.22 -3.98 -4.16
N PHE A 39 0.40 -5.22 -3.73
CA PHE A 39 1.71 -5.72 -3.34
C PHE A 39 2.17 -6.80 -4.31
N GLU A 40 3.49 -6.96 -4.40
CA GLU A 40 4.06 -8.03 -5.20
C GLU A 40 3.67 -9.38 -4.61
N GLY A 41 3.31 -10.29 -5.50
CA GLY A 41 2.88 -11.62 -5.10
C GLY A 41 1.43 -11.71 -4.68
N ASP A 42 0.71 -10.60 -4.70
CA ASP A 42 -0.68 -10.57 -4.24
C ASP A 42 -1.53 -9.66 -5.14
N PRO A 43 -1.63 -9.99 -6.43
CA PRO A 43 -2.26 -9.09 -7.41
C PRO A 43 -3.77 -8.97 -7.26
N ASN A 44 -4.41 -9.88 -6.53
CA ASN A 44 -5.87 -9.89 -6.41
C ASN A 44 -6.38 -9.12 -5.21
N TRP A 45 -5.50 -8.61 -4.38
CA TRP A 45 -5.88 -7.87 -3.18
C TRP A 45 -5.46 -6.43 -3.28
N ARG A 46 -6.20 -5.58 -2.60
CA ARG A 46 -5.86 -4.18 -2.48
C ARG A 46 -5.87 -3.82 -1.01
N TYR A 47 -5.02 -2.89 -0.64
CA TYR A 47 -4.81 -2.50 0.74
C TYR A 47 -4.91 -1.00 0.87
N SER A 48 -5.48 -0.56 1.99
CA SER A 48 -5.60 0.87 2.26
C SER A 48 -4.24 1.43 2.68
N PRO A 49 -3.73 2.46 2.01
CA PRO A 49 -2.41 3.01 2.35
C PRO A 49 -2.34 3.61 3.75
N ARG A 50 -3.47 3.97 4.32
CA ARG A 50 -3.51 4.58 5.64
C ARG A 50 -3.04 3.64 6.74
N TYR A 51 -3.04 2.34 6.50
CA TYR A 51 -2.65 1.34 7.49
C TYR A 51 -1.21 0.88 7.34
N PHE A 52 -0.48 1.48 6.42
CA PHE A 52 0.90 1.08 6.14
C PHE A 52 1.82 2.27 6.22
N ARG A 53 3.08 1.98 6.55
CA ARG A 53 4.13 2.98 6.51
C ARG A 53 5.35 2.40 5.83
N ARG A 54 6.16 3.27 5.26
CA ARG A 54 7.37 2.86 4.57
C ARG A 54 8.40 2.39 5.59
N VAL A 55 9.07 1.30 5.27
CA VAL A 55 10.19 0.80 6.06
C VAL A 55 11.45 1.47 5.54
N ALA A 56 12.15 2.09 6.45
CA ALA A 56 13.39 2.79 6.09
C ALA A 56 14.51 1.81 5.75
#